data_0640c6d665db7b65247b10609d56e12b
#
_entry.id   0640c6d665db7b65247b10609d56e12b
#
_cell.length_a   1.000
_cell.length_b   1.000
_cell.length_c   1.000
_cell.angle_alpha   90.00
_cell.angle_beta   90.00
_cell.angle_gamma   90.00
#
_symmetry.space_group_name_H-M   'P 1'
#
loop_
_entity.id
_entity.type
_entity.pdbx_description
1 polymer ?
#
loop_
_entity_poly.entity_id
_entity_poly.type
_entity_poly.pdbx_seq_one_letter_code
_entity_poly.pdbx_strand_id
1 'polypeptide(L)'
;MISIPKTLKQAALPVLMLLMGPGVARADMCNAKFFHDGGIIEIAGSGIFSINAKMAFSQVKKSNAEVCQAKVRGFANYSLMGMFTGANELDHLMLINGSKSSLTKIAPGKSPDAATFDLRMLNIFGYGAPIQSAGQRFPAQSFRLDLGDPSQATTPLTVRTGEKTVGARQSIQTALGQQSCWPVRYARNTDATVANLRGITIPVPPIQSQITDWFCPQANLVMKQEVEHAGQRGVIEVKSVK
;
A
#
# COMPACT_ATOMS: atom_id res chain seq x y z
N MET A 1 -41.03 -29.96 -72.12
CA MET A 1 -41.39 -28.98 -71.06
C MET A 1 -40.52 -29.25 -69.83
N ILE A 2 -39.48 -28.49 -69.63
CA ILE A 2 -38.45 -28.74 -68.63
C ILE A 2 -38.64 -27.62 -67.60
N SER A 3 -39.00 -27.98 -66.37
CA SER A 3 -39.22 -27.05 -65.25
C SER A 3 -37.87 -26.86 -64.50
N ILE A 4 -37.44 -25.61 -64.31
CA ILE A 4 -36.20 -25.21 -63.60
C ILE A 4 -36.56 -24.88 -62.17
N PRO A 5 -35.85 -25.44 -61.18
CA PRO A 5 -36.08 -25.06 -59.76
C PRO A 5 -35.33 -23.77 -59.43
N LYS A 6 -36.02 -22.85 -58.69
CA LYS A 6 -35.50 -21.61 -58.13
C LYS A 6 -34.59 -21.92 -56.94
N THR A 7 -33.32 -21.58 -57.07
CA THR A 7 -32.35 -21.62 -56.00
C THR A 7 -32.59 -20.42 -55.03
N LEU A 8 -32.89 -20.73 -53.79
CA LEU A 8 -32.96 -19.79 -52.69
C LEU A 8 -31.52 -19.39 -52.28
N LYS A 9 -31.19 -18.13 -52.46
CA LYS A 9 -29.96 -17.54 -51.90
C LYS A 9 -30.17 -17.24 -50.41
N GLN A 10 -29.58 -18.05 -49.57
CA GLN A 10 -29.45 -17.73 -48.14
C GLN A 10 -28.40 -16.64 -47.99
N ALA A 11 -28.81 -15.45 -47.56
CA ALA A 11 -27.93 -14.38 -47.14
C ALA A 11 -27.43 -14.70 -45.71
N ALA A 12 -26.17 -15.05 -45.58
CA ALA A 12 -25.49 -15.17 -44.27
C ALA A 12 -25.23 -13.76 -43.70
N LEU A 13 -25.90 -13.39 -42.65
CA LEU A 13 -25.59 -12.21 -41.81
C LEU A 13 -24.31 -12.54 -41.02
N PRO A 14 -23.26 -11.71 -41.09
CA PRO A 14 -22.15 -11.84 -40.15
C PRO A 14 -22.58 -11.36 -38.80
N VAL A 15 -22.64 -12.26 -37.80
CA VAL A 15 -22.76 -11.95 -36.41
C VAL A 15 -21.44 -11.32 -35.98
N LEU A 16 -21.44 -9.97 -35.87
CA LEU A 16 -20.37 -9.18 -35.30
C LEU A 16 -20.36 -9.42 -33.79
N MET A 17 -19.63 -10.44 -33.32
CA MET A 17 -19.33 -10.61 -31.89
C MET A 17 -18.45 -9.44 -31.45
N LEU A 18 -19.06 -8.44 -30.82
CA LEU A 18 -18.36 -7.45 -30.01
C LEU A 18 -17.67 -8.19 -28.85
N LEU A 19 -16.40 -8.49 -29.01
CA LEU A 19 -15.50 -8.87 -27.95
C LEU A 19 -15.36 -7.65 -27.01
N MET A 20 -16.29 -7.51 -26.07
CA MET A 20 -16.08 -6.66 -24.89
C MET A 20 -14.95 -7.33 -24.09
N GLY A 21 -13.70 -6.98 -24.40
CA GLY A 21 -12.56 -7.32 -23.57
C GLY A 21 -12.83 -6.80 -22.15
N PRO A 22 -12.50 -7.58 -21.09
CA PRO A 22 -12.61 -7.10 -19.73
C PRO A 22 -11.78 -5.82 -19.63
N GLY A 23 -12.43 -4.68 -19.42
CA GLY A 23 -11.79 -3.41 -19.21
C GLY A 23 -10.75 -3.60 -18.11
N VAL A 24 -9.48 -3.41 -18.43
CA VAL A 24 -8.39 -3.45 -17.46
C VAL A 24 -8.66 -2.29 -16.52
N ALA A 25 -9.17 -2.57 -15.32
CA ALA A 25 -9.32 -1.56 -14.28
C ALA A 25 -7.91 -1.06 -13.94
N ARG A 26 -7.53 0.08 -14.51
CA ARG A 26 -6.31 0.77 -14.12
C ARG A 26 -6.48 1.16 -12.66
N ALA A 27 -5.50 0.79 -11.83
CA ALA A 27 -5.40 1.30 -10.49
C ALA A 27 -5.10 2.80 -10.60
N ASP A 28 -6.13 3.62 -10.47
CA ASP A 28 -6.06 5.08 -10.58
C ASP A 28 -6.13 5.64 -9.16
N MET A 29 -4.98 5.75 -8.52
CA MET A 29 -4.89 6.24 -7.15
C MET A 29 -5.34 7.70 -7.04
N CYS A 30 -5.18 8.49 -8.08
CA CYS A 30 -5.63 9.88 -8.08
C CYS A 30 -7.16 10.01 -8.02
N ASN A 31 -7.90 8.98 -8.44
CA ASN A 31 -9.36 8.90 -8.34
C ASN A 31 -9.84 7.97 -7.22
N ALA A 32 -8.92 7.48 -6.36
CA ALA A 32 -9.30 6.71 -5.19
C ALA A 32 -10.25 7.52 -4.28
N LYS A 33 -11.20 6.82 -3.65
CA LYS A 33 -12.25 7.42 -2.84
C LYS A 33 -11.72 8.36 -1.76
N PHE A 34 -10.58 8.06 -1.19
CA PHE A 34 -9.95 8.86 -0.14
C PHE A 34 -9.11 10.03 -0.67
N PHE A 35 -8.81 10.07 -1.98
CA PHE A 35 -7.87 11.05 -2.55
C PHE A 35 -8.56 12.37 -2.91
N HIS A 36 -9.08 13.06 -1.90
CA HIS A 36 -9.69 14.38 -1.98
C HIS A 36 -9.43 15.17 -0.68
N ASP A 37 -9.65 16.47 -0.70
CA ASP A 37 -9.54 17.29 0.50
C ASP A 37 -10.56 16.83 1.54
N GLY A 38 -10.06 16.53 2.74
CA GLY A 38 -10.87 15.96 3.82
C GLY A 38 -11.01 14.44 3.78
N GLY A 39 -10.42 13.74 2.79
CA GLY A 39 -10.39 12.28 2.77
C GLY A 39 -9.67 11.73 4.00
N ILE A 40 -10.14 10.61 4.54
CA ILE A 40 -9.61 10.01 5.77
C ILE A 40 -9.40 8.51 5.56
N ILE A 41 -8.26 8.02 6.04
CA ILE A 41 -7.98 6.59 6.18
C ILE A 41 -7.65 6.32 7.65
N GLU A 42 -8.29 5.30 8.21
CA GLU A 42 -7.98 4.78 9.54
C GLU A 42 -7.46 3.34 9.40
N ILE A 43 -6.38 3.03 10.10
CA ILE A 43 -5.77 1.70 10.12
C ILE A 43 -5.60 1.22 11.55
N ALA A 44 -5.75 -0.08 11.74
CA ALA A 44 -5.40 -0.73 12.98
C ALA A 44 -4.64 -2.03 12.70
N GLY A 45 -3.70 -2.35 13.56
CA GLY A 45 -2.93 -3.59 13.50
C GLY A 45 -2.78 -4.21 14.85
N SER A 46 -2.56 -5.52 14.86
CA SER A 46 -2.36 -6.34 16.06
C SER A 46 -1.30 -7.40 15.84
N GLY A 47 -0.82 -8.01 16.92
CA GLY A 47 0.21 -9.05 16.89
C GLY A 47 1.61 -8.46 17.08
N ILE A 48 2.59 -8.94 16.32
CA ILE A 48 4.01 -8.53 16.42
C ILE A 48 4.19 -7.02 16.28
N PHE A 49 3.41 -6.42 15.40
CA PHE A 49 3.36 -5.00 15.17
C PHE A 49 1.93 -4.51 15.34
N SER A 50 1.68 -3.85 16.45
CA SER A 50 0.40 -3.18 16.66
C SER A 50 0.50 -1.72 16.22
N ILE A 51 -0.54 -1.24 15.58
CA ILE A 51 -0.65 0.14 15.12
C ILE A 51 -2.10 0.60 15.20
N ASN A 52 -2.28 1.87 15.53
CA ASN A 52 -3.53 2.58 15.35
C ASN A 52 -3.19 3.95 14.77
N ALA A 53 -3.59 4.19 13.54
CA ALA A 53 -3.27 5.43 12.87
C ALA A 53 -4.48 5.99 12.12
N LYS A 54 -4.53 7.31 12.07
CA LYS A 54 -5.51 8.08 11.31
C LYS A 54 -4.77 9.08 10.43
N MET A 55 -5.08 9.06 9.15
CA MET A 55 -4.50 9.92 8.12
C MET A 55 -5.59 10.74 7.47
N ALA A 56 -5.36 12.04 7.33
CA ALA A 56 -6.22 12.96 6.61
C ALA A 56 -5.47 13.54 5.40
N PHE A 57 -6.16 13.63 4.28
CA PHE A 57 -5.66 14.17 3.02
C PHE A 57 -6.09 15.62 2.88
N SER A 58 -5.19 16.47 2.42
CA SER A 58 -5.44 17.89 2.19
C SER A 58 -4.54 18.43 1.10
N GLN A 59 -4.85 19.62 0.59
CA GLN A 59 -4.12 20.27 -0.50
C GLN A 59 -3.98 19.33 -1.72
N VAL A 60 -5.05 18.60 -2.00
CA VAL A 60 -5.08 17.65 -3.11
C VAL A 60 -5.05 18.42 -4.42
N LYS A 61 -4.06 18.10 -5.26
CA LYS A 61 -3.92 18.66 -6.60
C LYS A 61 -3.86 17.51 -7.59
N LYS A 62 -4.71 17.54 -8.60
CA LYS A 62 -4.76 16.57 -9.69
C LYS A 62 -4.42 17.29 -10.99
N SER A 63 -3.33 16.89 -11.65
CA SER A 63 -2.97 17.40 -12.96
C SER A 63 -3.69 16.62 -14.06
N ASN A 64 -3.83 15.31 -13.86
CA ASN A 64 -4.62 14.39 -14.71
C ASN A 64 -4.94 13.12 -13.92
N ALA A 65 -5.47 12.09 -14.57
CA ALA A 65 -5.81 10.81 -13.94
C ALA A 65 -4.60 10.06 -13.33
N GLU A 66 -3.40 10.31 -13.83
CA GLU A 66 -2.19 9.59 -13.43
C GLU A 66 -1.22 10.43 -12.59
N VAL A 67 -1.42 11.76 -12.52
CA VAL A 67 -0.52 12.68 -11.83
C VAL A 67 -1.27 13.50 -10.81
N CYS A 68 -0.98 13.26 -9.55
CA CYS A 68 -1.60 13.99 -8.45
C CYS A 68 -0.69 14.05 -7.22
N GLN A 69 -1.02 14.96 -6.32
CA GLN A 69 -0.35 15.10 -5.03
C GLN A 69 -1.34 15.43 -3.92
N ALA A 70 -0.99 15.07 -2.70
CA ALA A 70 -1.72 15.44 -1.50
C ALA A 70 -0.78 15.59 -0.31
N LYS A 71 -1.13 16.45 0.63
CA LYS A 71 -0.54 16.49 1.95
C LYS A 71 -1.29 15.49 2.84
N VAL A 72 -0.54 14.58 3.47
CA VAL A 72 -1.08 13.55 4.37
C VAL A 72 -0.67 13.89 5.79
N ARG A 73 -1.63 14.22 6.62
CA ARG A 73 -1.43 14.53 8.05
C ARG A 73 -2.20 13.58 8.93
N GLY A 74 -1.73 13.40 10.14
CA GLY A 74 -2.42 12.58 11.11
C GLY A 74 -1.54 12.18 12.28
N PHE A 75 -1.90 11.06 12.88
CA PHE A 75 -1.10 10.47 13.94
C PHE A 75 -1.07 8.95 13.81
N ALA A 76 -0.04 8.35 14.39
CA ALA A 76 0.09 6.91 14.52
C ALA A 76 0.60 6.57 15.93
N ASN A 77 -0.13 5.71 16.61
CA ASN A 77 0.35 5.02 17.81
C ASN A 77 0.78 3.63 17.38
N TYR A 78 1.96 3.21 17.76
CA TYR A 78 2.47 1.89 17.37
C TYR A 78 3.22 1.22 18.52
N SER A 79 3.27 -0.10 18.45
CA SER A 79 4.11 -0.92 19.30
C SER A 79 4.74 -2.04 18.47
N LEU A 80 6.03 -2.21 18.61
CA LEU A 80 6.77 -3.31 18.03
C LEU A 80 7.12 -4.32 19.12
N MET A 81 6.63 -5.55 19.00
CA MET A 81 6.86 -6.65 19.95
C MET A 81 6.49 -6.32 21.41
N GLY A 82 5.61 -5.34 21.64
CA GLY A 82 5.27 -4.84 22.97
C GLY A 82 6.36 -4.07 23.70
N MET A 83 7.56 -3.97 23.13
CA MET A 83 8.72 -3.34 23.79
C MET A 83 8.94 -1.89 23.35
N PHE A 84 8.70 -1.58 22.09
CA PHE A 84 8.91 -0.26 21.52
C PHE A 84 7.56 0.36 21.21
N THR A 85 7.10 1.24 22.08
CA THR A 85 5.86 1.99 21.89
C THR A 85 6.17 3.42 21.50
N GLY A 86 5.40 3.97 20.57
CA GLY A 86 5.55 5.35 20.16
C GLY A 86 4.22 5.95 19.72
N ALA A 87 4.14 7.26 19.81
CA ALA A 87 3.04 8.06 19.29
C ALA A 87 3.65 9.16 18.41
N ASN A 88 3.24 9.25 17.16
CA ASN A 88 3.86 10.17 16.22
C ASN A 88 2.83 10.92 15.39
N GLU A 89 3.14 12.17 15.15
CA GLU A 89 2.49 12.92 14.09
C GLU A 89 2.99 12.46 12.72
N LEU A 90 2.05 12.36 11.80
CA LEU A 90 2.29 12.09 10.40
C LEU A 90 2.21 13.42 9.64
N ASP A 91 3.25 13.77 8.93
CA ASP A 91 3.25 14.91 8.00
C ASP A 91 4.07 14.53 6.75
N HIS A 92 3.38 14.16 5.68
CA HIS A 92 3.99 13.66 4.47
C HIS A 92 3.42 14.36 3.24
N LEU A 93 4.24 14.53 2.22
CA LEU A 93 3.81 14.84 0.87
C LEU A 93 3.73 13.53 0.08
N MET A 94 2.53 13.21 -0.39
CA MET A 94 2.30 12.11 -1.32
C MET A 94 2.33 12.65 -2.75
N LEU A 95 3.15 12.05 -3.59
CA LEU A 95 3.21 12.32 -5.02
C LEU A 95 2.92 11.02 -5.77
N ILE A 96 2.02 11.10 -6.73
CA ILE A 96 1.68 10.02 -7.64
C ILE A 96 2.01 10.50 -9.05
N ASN A 97 2.78 9.67 -9.77
CA ASN A 97 3.13 9.93 -11.17
C ASN A 97 3.09 8.60 -11.93
N GLY A 98 1.99 8.36 -12.61
CA GLY A 98 1.69 7.10 -13.28
C GLY A 98 1.74 5.92 -12.32
N SER A 99 2.66 5.01 -12.57
CA SER A 99 2.85 3.79 -11.76
C SER A 99 3.67 4.00 -10.48
N LYS A 100 4.19 5.21 -10.24
CA LYS A 100 5.06 5.51 -9.10
C LYS A 100 4.30 6.31 -8.06
N SER A 101 4.28 5.81 -6.82
CA SER A 101 3.86 6.57 -5.65
C SER A 101 5.09 6.85 -4.78
N SER A 102 5.23 8.06 -4.30
CA SER A 102 6.26 8.42 -3.33
C SER A 102 5.63 9.14 -2.14
N LEU A 103 6.14 8.83 -0.96
CA LEU A 103 5.83 9.50 0.29
C LEU A 103 7.10 10.17 0.77
N THR A 104 7.10 11.47 0.82
CA THR A 104 8.20 12.26 1.37
C THR A 104 7.74 12.85 2.68
N LYS A 105 8.47 12.55 3.76
CA LYS A 105 8.22 13.17 5.05
C LYS A 105 8.52 14.66 4.95
N ILE A 106 7.58 15.49 5.36
CA ILE A 106 7.80 16.91 5.55
C ILE A 106 8.51 17.04 6.90
N ALA A 107 9.62 17.80 6.95
CA ALA A 107 10.43 17.93 8.15
C ALA A 107 9.56 18.16 9.39
N PRO A 108 9.77 17.42 10.49
CA PRO A 108 8.93 17.53 11.66
C PRO A 108 8.98 18.95 12.21
N GLY A 109 7.82 19.45 12.60
CA GLY A 109 7.78 20.55 13.57
C GLY A 109 8.59 20.13 14.79
N LYS A 110 9.34 21.03 15.35
CA LYS A 110 10.36 20.94 16.38
C LYS A 110 9.95 20.23 17.70
N SER A 111 9.43 19.03 17.66
CA SER A 111 9.29 18.21 18.88
C SER A 111 10.50 17.27 18.97
N PRO A 112 11.37 17.44 19.98
CA PRO A 112 12.60 16.68 20.12
C PRO A 112 12.37 15.18 20.45
N ASP A 113 11.19 14.79 20.87
CA ASP A 113 10.94 13.47 21.47
C ASP A 113 10.19 12.47 20.57
N ALA A 114 9.90 12.82 19.34
CA ALA A 114 9.09 11.97 18.49
C ALA A 114 9.97 11.11 17.57
N ALA A 115 10.19 9.86 17.95
CA ALA A 115 10.57 8.81 17.00
C ALA A 115 9.52 8.77 15.89
N THR A 116 9.89 9.10 14.68
CA THR A 116 8.93 9.41 13.62
C THR A 116 8.59 8.16 12.83
N PHE A 117 7.34 7.72 12.93
CA PHE A 117 6.83 6.61 12.12
C PHE A 117 6.80 7.00 10.63
N ASP A 118 7.34 6.15 9.79
CA ASP A 118 7.35 6.34 8.35
C ASP A 118 6.27 5.47 7.69
N LEU A 119 5.33 6.11 7.01
CA LEU A 119 4.22 5.42 6.33
C LEU A 119 4.67 4.42 5.26
N ARG A 120 5.92 4.55 4.76
CA ARG A 120 6.49 3.58 3.82
C ARG A 120 6.59 2.17 4.41
N MET A 121 6.70 2.06 5.74
CA MET A 121 6.70 0.78 6.44
C MET A 121 5.43 -0.03 6.24
N LEU A 122 4.30 0.62 6.06
CA LEU A 122 3.01 -0.03 5.91
C LEU A 122 2.71 -0.47 4.49
N ASN A 123 3.42 0.09 3.50
CA ASN A 123 3.19 -0.16 2.07
C ASN A 123 1.73 -0.01 1.60
N ILE A 124 0.89 0.70 2.34
CA ILE A 124 -0.56 0.85 2.06
C ILE A 124 -0.80 1.47 0.68
N PHE A 125 0.07 2.41 0.28
CA PHE A 125 0.04 3.11 -0.99
C PHE A 125 1.09 2.58 -1.98
N GLY A 126 1.61 1.37 -1.76
CA GLY A 126 2.82 0.88 -2.44
C GLY A 126 2.62 0.41 -3.88
N TYR A 127 1.39 0.30 -4.34
CA TYR A 127 1.08 -0.23 -5.68
C TYR A 127 0.43 0.85 -6.55
N GLY A 128 1.24 1.80 -7.02
CA GLY A 128 0.81 2.81 -7.99
C GLY A 128 0.62 2.25 -9.41
N ALA A 129 1.27 1.13 -9.72
CA ALA A 129 1.09 0.42 -10.99
C ALA A 129 -0.09 -0.55 -10.92
N PRO A 130 -0.89 -0.69 -12.00
CA PRO A 130 -1.97 -1.65 -12.03
C PRO A 130 -1.43 -3.08 -11.92
N ILE A 131 -2.00 -3.86 -11.01
CA ILE A 131 -1.80 -5.31 -10.98
C ILE A 131 -2.73 -5.93 -12.02
N GLN A 132 -2.15 -6.57 -13.03
CA GLN A 132 -2.90 -7.10 -14.19
C GLN A 132 -3.14 -8.60 -14.08
N SER A 133 -2.19 -9.35 -13.53
CA SER A 133 -2.26 -10.81 -13.51
C SER A 133 -1.54 -11.41 -12.30
N ALA A 134 -1.93 -12.62 -11.96
CA ALA A 134 -1.13 -13.48 -11.08
C ALA A 134 0.22 -13.77 -11.76
N GLY A 135 1.27 -13.89 -10.95
CA GLY A 135 2.64 -14.07 -11.40
C GLY A 135 3.36 -12.78 -11.78
N GLN A 136 2.66 -11.63 -11.86
CA GLN A 136 3.32 -10.33 -12.01
C GLN A 136 4.31 -10.08 -10.90
N ARG A 137 5.45 -9.45 -11.22
CA ARG A 137 6.53 -9.19 -10.27
C ARG A 137 6.83 -7.71 -10.19
N PHE A 138 7.17 -7.25 -8.99
CA PHE A 138 7.69 -5.91 -8.75
C PHE A 138 9.11 -6.03 -8.20
N PRO A 139 10.01 -5.11 -8.58
CA PRO A 139 11.40 -5.19 -8.17
C PRO A 139 11.56 -5.04 -6.66
N ALA A 140 12.66 -5.58 -6.15
CA ALA A 140 13.12 -5.34 -4.80
C ALA A 140 13.35 -3.84 -4.57
N GLN A 141 13.12 -3.40 -3.34
CA GLN A 141 13.26 -2.00 -2.93
C GLN A 141 14.09 -1.90 -1.66
N SER A 142 14.79 -0.79 -1.51
CA SER A 142 15.49 -0.45 -0.28
C SER A 142 15.23 1.01 0.07
N PHE A 143 14.98 1.29 1.34
CA PHE A 143 14.81 2.64 1.85
C PHE A 143 15.35 2.73 3.27
N ARG A 144 15.69 3.95 3.68
CA ARG A 144 16.17 4.24 5.03
C ARG A 144 15.10 4.90 5.85
N LEU A 145 15.05 4.54 7.12
CA LEU A 145 14.15 5.10 8.13
C LEU A 145 15.00 5.71 9.23
N ASP A 146 14.70 6.93 9.61
CA ASP A 146 15.28 7.54 10.80
C ASP A 146 14.44 7.13 12.00
N LEU A 147 15.03 6.34 12.91
CA LEU A 147 14.36 5.84 14.12
C LEU A 147 14.64 6.73 15.34
N GLY A 148 15.23 7.88 15.16
CA GLY A 148 15.73 8.66 16.26
C GLY A 148 15.30 10.10 16.29
N ASP A 149 15.63 10.73 17.41
CA ASP A 149 15.59 12.17 17.58
C ASP A 149 16.53 12.83 16.55
N PRO A 150 16.04 13.79 15.73
CA PRO A 150 16.85 14.52 14.77
C PRO A 150 18.05 15.24 15.41
N SER A 151 18.02 15.48 16.72
CA SER A 151 19.13 16.09 17.47
C SER A 151 20.23 15.11 17.87
N GLN A 152 20.02 13.80 17.71
CA GLN A 152 20.98 12.77 18.04
C GLN A 152 21.39 12.01 16.77
N ALA A 153 22.70 11.80 16.60
CA ALA A 153 23.23 11.02 15.49
C ALA A 153 22.82 9.54 15.64
N THR A 154 21.68 9.19 15.08
CA THR A 154 21.18 7.81 15.05
C THR A 154 21.56 7.15 13.74
N THR A 155 21.91 5.88 13.79
CA THR A 155 22.12 5.09 12.57
C THR A 155 20.75 4.80 11.93
N PRO A 156 20.50 5.26 10.68
CA PRO A 156 19.22 4.99 10.03
C PRO A 156 18.98 3.49 9.86
N LEU A 157 17.77 3.04 10.11
CA LEU A 157 17.36 1.67 9.84
C LEU A 157 17.22 1.47 8.33
N THR A 158 18.00 0.56 7.77
CA THR A 158 17.81 0.16 6.37
C THR A 158 16.77 -0.95 6.29
N VAL A 159 15.71 -0.72 5.53
CA VAL A 159 14.68 -1.71 5.21
C VAL A 159 14.85 -2.14 3.76
N ARG A 160 14.93 -3.45 3.54
CA ARG A 160 14.98 -4.06 2.20
C ARG A 160 13.80 -4.97 2.00
N THR A 161 13.12 -4.82 0.88
CA THR A 161 12.13 -5.79 0.43
C THR A 161 12.72 -6.63 -0.69
N GLY A 162 12.44 -7.92 -0.68
CA GLY A 162 12.69 -8.78 -1.82
C GLY A 162 11.79 -8.44 -3.01
N GLU A 163 11.96 -9.17 -4.10
CA GLU A 163 11.03 -9.14 -5.23
C GLU A 163 9.63 -9.51 -4.73
N LYS A 164 8.62 -8.74 -5.15
CA LYS A 164 7.24 -8.95 -4.77
C LYS A 164 6.52 -9.75 -5.87
N THR A 165 5.83 -10.81 -5.49
CA THR A 165 5.12 -11.69 -6.42
C THR A 165 3.62 -11.64 -6.17
N VAL A 166 2.85 -11.40 -7.23
CA VAL A 166 1.37 -11.34 -7.18
C VAL A 166 0.80 -12.74 -7.26
N GLY A 167 -0.05 -13.12 -6.30
CA GLY A 167 -0.83 -14.35 -6.31
C GLY A 167 -2.14 -14.23 -7.09
N ALA A 168 -2.88 -15.33 -7.20
CA ALA A 168 -4.23 -15.31 -7.77
C ALA A 168 -5.18 -14.47 -6.92
N ARG A 169 -6.13 -13.78 -7.57
CA ARG A 169 -7.17 -13.02 -6.86
C ARG A 169 -7.95 -13.89 -5.90
N GLN A 170 -8.24 -13.33 -4.73
CA GLN A 170 -9.04 -13.96 -3.71
C GLN A 170 -10.04 -12.96 -3.15
N SER A 171 -11.20 -13.46 -2.76
CA SER A 171 -12.20 -12.66 -2.07
C SER A 171 -11.86 -12.59 -0.59
N ILE A 172 -11.70 -11.40 -0.04
CA ILE A 172 -11.45 -11.16 1.39
C ILE A 172 -12.47 -10.19 1.96
N GLN A 173 -12.77 -10.35 3.25
CA GLN A 173 -13.57 -9.39 4.00
C GLN A 173 -12.71 -8.20 4.37
N THR A 174 -13.18 -6.98 4.07
CA THR A 174 -12.54 -5.69 4.40
C THR A 174 -13.53 -4.77 5.09
N ALA A 175 -13.05 -3.62 5.57
CA ALA A 175 -13.93 -2.56 6.11
C ALA A 175 -14.90 -1.98 5.07
N LEU A 176 -14.64 -2.19 3.77
CA LEU A 176 -15.51 -1.78 2.66
C LEU A 176 -16.38 -2.95 2.15
N GLY A 177 -16.54 -4.00 2.94
CA GLY A 177 -17.24 -5.23 2.56
C GLY A 177 -16.34 -6.26 1.90
N GLN A 178 -16.94 -7.25 1.26
CA GLN A 178 -16.23 -8.30 0.54
C GLN A 178 -15.62 -7.75 -0.75
N GLN A 179 -14.31 -7.93 -0.92
CA GLN A 179 -13.59 -7.42 -2.08
C GLN A 179 -12.70 -8.49 -2.71
N SER A 180 -12.56 -8.42 -4.03
CA SER A 180 -11.62 -9.27 -4.78
C SER A 180 -10.25 -8.60 -4.83
N CYS A 181 -9.29 -9.14 -4.06
CA CYS A 181 -7.98 -8.56 -3.85
C CYS A 181 -6.86 -9.47 -4.36
N TRP A 182 -5.72 -8.88 -4.67
CA TRP A 182 -4.51 -9.56 -5.04
C TRP A 182 -3.61 -9.75 -3.82
N PRO A 183 -3.26 -10.99 -3.41
CA PRO A 183 -2.20 -11.20 -2.45
C PRO A 183 -0.84 -10.95 -3.12
N VAL A 184 -0.05 -10.03 -2.58
CA VAL A 184 1.32 -9.76 -3.04
C VAL A 184 2.29 -10.16 -1.93
N ARG A 185 3.16 -11.14 -2.22
CA ARG A 185 4.04 -11.75 -1.23
C ARG A 185 5.49 -11.34 -1.46
N TYR A 186 6.20 -11.07 -0.36
CA TYR A 186 7.62 -10.74 -0.38
C TYR A 186 8.28 -10.89 0.99
N ALA A 187 9.60 -11.08 0.99
CA ALA A 187 10.41 -10.96 2.20
C ALA A 187 10.71 -9.49 2.51
N ARG A 188 10.71 -9.13 3.78
CA ARG A 188 11.17 -7.84 4.27
C ARG A 188 12.22 -8.04 5.34
N ASN A 189 13.38 -7.42 5.14
CA ASN A 189 14.52 -7.50 6.04
C ASN A 189 14.90 -6.10 6.52
N THR A 190 15.27 -6.00 7.80
CA THR A 190 15.91 -4.81 8.34
C THR A 190 17.32 -5.15 8.75
N ASP A 191 18.25 -4.21 8.58
CA ASP A 191 19.62 -4.37 9.10
C ASP A 191 19.61 -4.20 10.62
N ALA A 192 20.63 -4.74 11.30
CA ALA A 192 20.88 -4.41 12.68
C ALA A 192 21.15 -2.90 12.82
N THR A 193 20.60 -2.30 13.85
CA THR A 193 20.78 -0.87 14.14
C THR A 193 20.81 -0.62 15.64
N VAL A 194 20.91 0.62 16.03
CA VAL A 194 20.74 1.06 17.41
C VAL A 194 19.62 2.08 17.50
N ALA A 195 18.74 1.89 18.46
CA ALA A 195 17.74 2.88 18.81
C ALA A 195 18.17 3.63 20.06
N ASN A 196 17.96 4.95 20.08
CA ASN A 196 18.13 5.73 21.29
C ASN A 196 16.77 5.99 21.90
N LEU A 197 16.54 5.46 23.09
CA LEU A 197 15.30 5.63 23.82
C LEU A 197 15.58 6.38 25.14
N ARG A 198 15.21 7.65 25.23
CA ARG A 198 15.42 8.49 26.41
C ARG A 198 16.88 8.52 26.89
N GLY A 199 17.83 8.61 25.94
CA GLY A 199 19.25 8.63 26.23
C GLY A 199 19.90 7.25 26.45
N ILE A 200 19.13 6.17 26.38
CA ILE A 200 19.65 4.79 26.47
C ILE A 200 19.78 4.23 25.06
N THR A 201 20.97 3.81 24.71
CA THR A 201 21.23 3.14 23.42
C THR A 201 20.85 1.67 23.51
N ILE A 202 19.89 1.24 22.70
CA ILE A 202 19.39 -0.13 22.67
C ILE A 202 19.75 -0.76 21.32
N PRO A 203 20.46 -1.90 21.28
CA PRO A 203 20.70 -2.61 20.03
C PRO A 203 19.39 -3.20 19.51
N VAL A 204 19.10 -2.95 18.23
CA VAL A 204 17.98 -3.53 17.49
C VAL A 204 18.54 -4.59 16.56
N PRO A 205 18.25 -5.87 16.77
CA PRO A 205 18.73 -6.94 15.91
C PRO A 205 18.11 -6.85 14.52
N PRO A 206 18.71 -7.51 13.50
CA PRO A 206 18.07 -7.60 12.19
C PRO A 206 16.75 -8.37 12.29
N ILE A 207 15.75 -7.91 11.58
CA ILE A 207 14.41 -8.52 11.56
C ILE A 207 14.15 -9.03 10.16
N GLN A 208 13.78 -10.31 10.05
CA GLN A 208 13.35 -10.93 8.79
C GLN A 208 11.88 -11.29 8.91
N SER A 209 11.07 -10.84 7.96
CA SER A 209 9.63 -11.07 7.94
C SER A 209 9.16 -11.50 6.57
N GLN A 210 8.13 -12.34 6.53
CA GLN A 210 7.34 -12.60 5.33
C GLN A 210 6.11 -11.70 5.36
N ILE A 211 5.87 -11.02 4.26
CA ILE A 211 4.76 -10.09 4.12
C ILE A 211 3.80 -10.58 3.05
N THR A 212 2.52 -10.48 3.34
CA THR A 212 1.46 -10.59 2.34
C THR A 212 0.63 -9.32 2.37
N ASP A 213 0.71 -8.52 1.31
CA ASP A 213 -0.15 -7.36 1.09
C ASP A 213 -1.38 -7.80 0.30
N TRP A 214 -2.57 -7.49 0.80
CA TRP A 214 -3.83 -7.70 0.11
C TRP A 214 -4.24 -6.39 -0.59
N PHE A 215 -3.78 -6.24 -1.83
CA PHE A 215 -4.12 -5.07 -2.65
C PHE A 215 -5.49 -5.25 -3.28
N CYS A 216 -6.41 -4.33 -2.98
CA CYS A 216 -7.78 -4.34 -3.46
C CYS A 216 -7.98 -3.24 -4.51
N PRO A 217 -8.11 -3.57 -5.81
CA PRO A 217 -8.20 -2.59 -6.89
C PRO A 217 -9.36 -1.60 -6.77
N GLN A 218 -10.48 -2.04 -6.16
CA GLN A 218 -11.65 -1.18 -5.97
C GLN A 218 -11.40 -0.04 -4.98
N ALA A 219 -10.51 -0.26 -4.01
CA ALA A 219 -10.09 0.74 -3.04
C ALA A 219 -8.81 1.48 -3.47
N ASN A 220 -8.05 0.91 -4.41
CA ASN A 220 -6.68 1.32 -4.78
C ASN A 220 -5.72 1.34 -3.58
N LEU A 221 -5.91 0.43 -2.64
CA LEU A 221 -5.15 0.33 -1.40
C LEU A 221 -4.79 -1.11 -1.08
N VAL A 222 -3.73 -1.26 -0.28
CA VAL A 222 -3.54 -2.47 0.50
C VAL A 222 -4.50 -2.41 1.69
N MET A 223 -5.61 -3.14 1.59
CA MET A 223 -6.64 -3.15 2.62
C MET A 223 -6.27 -3.98 3.85
N LYS A 224 -5.36 -4.94 3.67
CA LYS A 224 -4.84 -5.80 4.73
C LYS A 224 -3.38 -6.16 4.45
N GLN A 225 -2.54 -6.11 5.47
CA GLN A 225 -1.17 -6.62 5.43
C GLN A 225 -1.00 -7.68 6.51
N GLU A 226 -0.51 -8.84 6.14
CA GLU A 226 -0.11 -9.91 7.07
C GLU A 226 1.40 -9.93 7.18
N VAL A 227 1.90 -9.99 8.41
CA VAL A 227 3.33 -10.01 8.73
C VAL A 227 3.60 -11.29 9.50
N GLU A 228 4.54 -12.09 9.04
CA GLU A 228 5.01 -13.28 9.75
C GLU A 228 6.49 -13.14 10.08
N HIS A 229 6.85 -13.30 11.35
CA HIS A 229 8.20 -13.22 11.85
C HIS A 229 8.39 -14.26 12.96
N ALA A 230 9.40 -15.14 12.83
CA ALA A 230 9.73 -16.17 13.82
C ALA A 230 8.52 -16.98 14.29
N GLY A 231 7.61 -17.35 13.37
CA GLY A 231 6.39 -18.11 13.66
C GLY A 231 5.25 -17.31 14.29
N GLN A 232 5.46 -16.04 14.59
CA GLN A 232 4.42 -15.14 15.08
C GLN A 232 3.78 -14.40 13.92
N ARG A 233 2.50 -14.08 14.06
CA ARG A 233 1.73 -13.34 13.05
C ARG A 233 1.27 -12.00 13.58
N GLY A 234 1.29 -11.00 12.70
CA GLY A 234 0.65 -9.71 12.89
C GLY A 234 -0.24 -9.39 11.69
N VAL A 235 -1.27 -8.61 11.92
CA VAL A 235 -2.20 -8.16 10.89
C VAL A 235 -2.42 -6.67 11.03
N ILE A 236 -2.30 -5.96 9.91
CA ILE A 236 -2.61 -4.54 9.80
C ILE A 236 -3.75 -4.40 8.79
N GLU A 237 -4.80 -3.69 9.13
CA GLU A 237 -5.98 -3.52 8.29
C GLU A 237 -6.40 -2.07 8.18
N VAL A 238 -6.88 -1.69 7.01
CA VAL A 238 -7.65 -0.45 6.82
C VAL A 238 -9.03 -0.65 7.44
N LYS A 239 -9.35 0.17 8.44
CA LYS A 239 -10.62 0.08 9.18
C LYS A 239 -11.68 1.03 8.64
N SER A 240 -11.27 2.11 7.99
CA SER A 240 -12.22 3.09 7.44
C SER A 240 -11.56 3.84 6.28
N VAL A 241 -12.37 4.16 5.28
CA VAL A 241 -12.03 5.01 4.14
C VAL A 241 -13.20 5.97 3.89
N LYS A 242 -12.94 7.26 4.01
CA LYS A 242 -13.95 8.32 3.84
C LYS A 242 -13.49 9.35 2.82
#